data_db77d6ea3115085ed506e55ca5a091ce
#
_entry.id   db77d6ea3115085ed506e55ca5a091ce
#
_cell.length_a   1.000
_cell.length_b   1.000
_cell.length_c   1.000
_cell.angle_alpha   90.00
_cell.angle_beta   90.00
_cell.angle_gamma   90.00
#
_symmetry.space_group_name_H-M   'P 1'
#
loop_
_entity.id
_entity.type
_entity.pdbx_description
1 polymer ?
#
loop_
_entity_poly.entity_id
_entity_poly.type
_entity_poly.pdbx_seq_one_letter_code
_entity_poly.pdbx_strand_id
1 'polypeptide(L)'
;MLMENKFGKISLITACAALKNGKTILEDLSFTAPYKIMAPFAKENGGIQIMPLCASAGIMEGDSQEFSYHVKEGADLEVLSQSFEKIHKMDEGSASRTISVQVDPHAVLYYYPQPVIPFAQSSFTSTMTIHLADETSRLFLLEIISCGRNAHEERFQYRRFASKVQIFRGQKLIYRDNTCYLPDQMPMEGIGMYEGYTHMANLFLSRTEYADTLLNEIREILDGDPEIDGGATTLSGGDLAVRIFGHRAQKLQQTAEKIKTVYEKLL
;
A
#
# COMPACT_ATOMS: atom_id res chain seq x y z
N MET A 1 -7.99 -33.66 6.37
CA MET A 1 -7.81 -33.36 7.80
C MET A 1 -7.05 -32.03 7.80
N LEU A 2 -7.77 -30.91 7.98
CA LEU A 2 -7.15 -29.58 8.07
C LEU A 2 -6.31 -29.58 9.34
N MET A 3 -4.99 -29.43 9.22
CA MET A 3 -4.14 -29.19 10.38
C MET A 3 -4.62 -27.91 11.06
N GLU A 4 -5.11 -28.02 12.29
CA GLU A 4 -5.36 -26.87 13.14
C GLU A 4 -4.07 -26.08 13.26
N ASN A 5 -4.09 -24.86 12.77
CA ASN A 5 -2.97 -23.94 12.83
C ASN A 5 -2.64 -23.65 14.32
N LYS A 6 -1.53 -24.16 14.82
CA LYS A 6 -1.08 -23.96 16.21
C LYS A 6 -0.82 -22.48 16.57
N PHE A 7 -0.78 -21.59 15.57
CA PHE A 7 -0.56 -20.15 15.71
C PHE A 7 -1.79 -19.30 15.35
N GLY A 8 -2.94 -19.90 15.09
CA GLY A 8 -4.17 -19.37 14.51
C GLY A 8 -4.85 -18.19 15.21
N LYS A 9 -4.10 -17.19 15.68
CA LYS A 9 -4.67 -15.91 16.08
C LYS A 9 -4.56 -14.93 14.93
N ILE A 10 -5.70 -14.33 14.57
CA ILE A 10 -5.74 -13.23 13.63
C ILE A 10 -5.05 -12.02 14.25
N SER A 11 -4.06 -11.45 13.56
CA SER A 11 -3.42 -10.21 13.98
C SER A 11 -4.27 -9.03 13.50
N LEU A 12 -4.74 -8.21 14.42
CA LEU A 12 -5.68 -7.13 14.16
C LEU A 12 -5.01 -5.76 14.29
N ILE A 13 -5.44 -4.83 13.44
CA ILE A 13 -5.26 -3.39 13.62
C ILE A 13 -6.60 -2.73 13.30
N THR A 14 -7.10 -1.92 14.23
CA THR A 14 -8.24 -1.04 13.98
C THR A 14 -7.86 0.36 14.42
N ALA A 15 -8.00 1.35 13.54
CA ALA A 15 -7.75 2.75 13.85
C ALA A 15 -8.85 3.63 13.26
N CYS A 16 -9.39 4.52 14.08
CA CYS A 16 -10.36 5.53 13.67
C CYS A 16 -9.79 6.92 13.94
N ALA A 17 -9.65 7.73 12.89
CA ALA A 17 -9.24 9.12 13.00
C ALA A 17 -10.45 10.03 12.86
N ALA A 18 -10.56 11.04 13.70
CA ALA A 18 -11.66 12.01 13.70
C ALA A 18 -11.15 13.43 13.88
N LEU A 19 -11.84 14.41 13.29
CA LEU A 19 -11.56 15.82 13.48
C LEU A 19 -12.20 16.32 14.79
N LYS A 20 -11.40 16.89 15.68
CA LYS A 20 -11.88 17.51 16.93
C LYS A 20 -11.17 18.84 17.18
N ASN A 21 -11.95 19.90 17.32
CA ASN A 21 -11.41 21.27 17.56
C ASN A 21 -10.36 21.67 16.49
N GLY A 22 -10.60 21.34 15.22
CA GLY A 22 -9.71 21.70 14.11
C GLY A 22 -8.42 20.86 14.01
N LYS A 23 -8.31 19.78 14.78
CA LYS A 23 -7.16 18.84 14.71
C LYS A 23 -7.66 17.41 14.61
N THR A 24 -6.95 16.61 13.85
CA THR A 24 -7.21 15.18 13.79
C THR A 24 -6.69 14.50 15.07
N ILE A 25 -7.48 13.60 15.60
CA ILE A 25 -7.09 12.72 16.73
C ILE A 25 -7.39 11.26 16.39
N LEU A 26 -6.73 10.33 17.06
CA LEU A 26 -7.17 8.93 17.11
C LEU A 26 -8.34 8.84 18.10
N GLU A 27 -9.53 8.58 17.57
CA GLU A 27 -10.74 8.41 18.38
C GLU A 27 -10.84 7.00 18.93
N ASP A 28 -10.43 6.02 18.11
CA ASP A 28 -10.36 4.61 18.50
C ASP A 28 -9.10 3.98 17.94
N LEU A 29 -8.48 3.13 18.74
CA LEU A 29 -7.29 2.39 18.37
C LEU A 29 -7.26 1.04 19.10
N SER A 30 -7.23 -0.04 18.33
CA SER A 30 -6.97 -1.37 18.86
C SER A 30 -5.99 -2.14 17.98
N PHE A 31 -5.21 -2.99 18.59
CA PHE A 31 -4.27 -3.87 17.90
C PHE A 31 -3.96 -5.10 18.73
N THR A 32 -3.56 -6.17 18.06
CA THR A 32 -3.10 -7.40 18.70
C THR A 32 -1.64 -7.69 18.33
N ALA A 33 -0.95 -8.44 19.18
CA ALA A 33 0.39 -8.91 18.84
C ALA A 33 0.37 -9.65 17.48
N PRO A 34 1.42 -9.51 16.65
CA PRO A 34 2.69 -8.83 16.94
C PRO A 34 2.70 -7.32 16.69
N TYR A 35 1.55 -6.71 16.36
CA TYR A 35 1.48 -5.29 16.09
C TYR A 35 1.41 -4.43 17.34
N LYS A 36 1.99 -3.25 17.23
CA LYS A 36 1.91 -2.16 18.20
C LYS A 36 1.84 -0.84 17.49
N ILE A 37 0.98 0.06 17.93
CA ILE A 37 0.90 1.44 17.45
C ILE A 37 1.17 2.36 18.64
N MET A 38 2.14 3.24 18.48
CA MET A 38 2.49 4.25 19.48
C MET A 38 1.59 5.48 19.34
N ALA A 39 1.77 6.45 20.21
CA ALA A 39 1.09 7.75 20.05
C ALA A 39 1.32 8.31 18.64
N PRO A 40 0.29 8.87 17.99
CA PRO A 40 0.41 9.43 16.65
C PRO A 40 1.35 10.64 16.65
N PHE A 41 2.03 10.84 15.52
CA PHE A 41 2.80 12.05 15.26
C PHE A 41 1.86 13.12 14.70
N ALA A 42 1.93 14.35 15.24
CA ALA A 42 1.17 15.47 14.69
C ALA A 42 1.82 15.95 13.38
N LYS A 43 0.98 16.24 12.37
CA LYS A 43 1.38 16.89 11.13
C LYS A 43 1.16 18.40 11.23
N GLU A 44 1.92 19.19 10.45
CA GLU A 44 1.83 20.66 10.46
C GLU A 44 0.45 21.17 10.02
N ASN A 45 -0.23 20.44 9.14
CA ASN A 45 -1.57 20.76 8.65
C ASN A 45 -2.71 20.38 9.64
N GLY A 46 -2.38 19.93 10.84
CA GLY A 46 -3.35 19.49 11.85
C GLY A 46 -3.79 18.03 11.72
N GLY A 47 -3.28 17.30 10.74
CA GLY A 47 -3.44 15.86 10.59
C GLY A 47 -2.58 15.05 11.56
N ILE A 48 -2.66 13.74 11.48
CA ILE A 48 -1.84 12.81 12.27
C ILE A 48 -1.25 11.72 11.39
N GLN A 49 -0.10 11.22 11.84
CA GLN A 49 0.58 10.07 11.26
C GLN A 49 0.61 8.94 12.30
N ILE A 50 0.23 7.73 11.90
CA ILE A 50 0.41 6.52 12.69
C ILE A 50 1.41 5.58 12.02
N MET A 51 2.20 4.92 12.86
CA MET A 51 3.24 3.99 12.40
C MET A 51 3.05 2.63 13.10
N PRO A 52 2.32 1.68 12.51
CA PRO A 52 2.32 0.31 12.99
C PRO A 52 3.72 -0.28 13.05
N LEU A 53 4.07 -0.79 14.22
CA LEU A 53 5.30 -1.53 14.48
C LEU A 53 4.95 -3.01 14.51
N CYS A 54 5.74 -3.85 13.88
CA CYS A 54 5.59 -5.31 13.97
C CYS A 54 6.75 -5.88 14.78
N ALA A 55 6.46 -6.44 15.96
CA ALA A 55 7.43 -7.09 16.82
C ALA A 55 7.70 -8.56 16.43
N SER A 56 7.61 -8.87 15.14
CA SER A 56 7.91 -10.16 14.53
C SER A 56 9.02 -10.00 13.50
N ALA A 57 9.69 -11.09 13.15
CA ALA A 57 10.67 -11.12 12.07
C ALA A 57 10.04 -10.88 10.69
N GLY A 58 8.74 -11.02 10.57
CA GLY A 58 7.94 -10.85 9.36
C GLY A 58 6.71 -11.75 9.37
N ILE A 59 6.11 -11.95 8.21
CA ILE A 59 4.93 -12.79 8.01
C ILE A 59 5.38 -14.25 7.87
N MET A 60 4.77 -15.13 8.63
CA MET A 60 5.06 -16.56 8.66
C MET A 60 3.92 -17.38 8.08
N GLU A 61 4.18 -18.66 7.84
CA GLU A 61 3.16 -19.61 7.40
C GLU A 61 1.97 -19.66 8.38
N GLY A 62 0.78 -19.53 7.83
CA GLY A 62 -0.46 -19.56 8.59
C GLY A 62 -0.86 -18.23 9.23
N ASP A 63 -0.04 -17.17 9.08
CA ASP A 63 -0.43 -15.85 9.57
C ASP A 63 -1.65 -15.33 8.81
N SER A 64 -2.60 -14.79 9.57
CA SER A 64 -3.75 -14.04 9.08
C SER A 64 -3.77 -12.66 9.71
N GLN A 65 -3.93 -11.63 8.89
CA GLN A 65 -3.89 -10.24 9.32
C GLN A 65 -5.15 -9.51 8.84
N GLU A 66 -5.79 -8.77 9.72
CA GLU A 66 -6.96 -7.95 9.40
C GLU A 66 -6.73 -6.52 9.89
N PHE A 67 -6.68 -5.58 8.94
CA PHE A 67 -6.49 -4.16 9.22
C PHE A 67 -7.73 -3.37 8.83
N SER A 68 -8.17 -2.49 9.69
CA SER A 68 -9.32 -1.61 9.48
C SER A 68 -8.95 -0.16 9.80
N TYR A 69 -9.16 0.72 8.83
CA TYR A 69 -8.92 2.15 9.00
C TYR A 69 -10.17 2.93 8.64
N HIS A 70 -10.61 3.81 9.54
CA HIS A 70 -11.69 4.73 9.27
C HIS A 70 -11.21 6.16 9.48
N VAL A 71 -11.29 6.97 8.42
CA VAL A 71 -10.95 8.39 8.46
C VAL A 71 -12.24 9.16 8.36
N LYS A 72 -12.72 9.68 9.52
CA LYS A 72 -13.96 10.41 9.63
C LYS A 72 -13.89 11.77 8.96
N GLU A 73 -15.06 12.34 8.69
CA GLU A 73 -15.22 13.61 7.99
C GLU A 73 -14.23 14.69 8.46
N GLY A 74 -13.53 15.28 7.50
CA GLY A 74 -12.54 16.34 7.70
C GLY A 74 -11.24 15.94 8.39
N ALA A 75 -11.05 14.66 8.76
CA ALA A 75 -9.81 14.18 9.35
C ALA A 75 -8.73 13.91 8.30
N ASP A 76 -7.46 14.06 8.67
CA ASP A 76 -6.28 13.74 7.84
C ASP A 76 -5.43 12.69 8.57
N LEU A 77 -5.38 11.50 8.00
CA LEU A 77 -4.63 10.37 8.52
C LEU A 77 -3.55 9.92 7.55
N GLU A 78 -2.36 9.74 8.07
CA GLU A 78 -1.24 9.14 7.37
C GLU A 78 -0.86 7.82 8.03
N VAL A 79 -0.77 6.75 7.24
CA VAL A 79 -0.43 5.40 7.69
C VAL A 79 0.79 4.90 6.93
N LEU A 80 1.88 4.69 7.65
CA LEU A 80 3.09 4.04 7.13
C LEU A 80 3.56 2.98 8.12
N SER A 81 4.40 2.04 7.70
CA SER A 81 5.00 1.06 8.60
C SER A 81 6.47 1.40 8.87
N GLN A 82 7.02 0.89 9.99
CA GLN A 82 8.38 1.21 10.41
C GLN A 82 9.44 0.59 9.52
N SER A 83 9.24 -0.65 9.09
CA SER A 83 10.25 -1.45 8.39
C SER A 83 9.66 -2.17 7.20
N PHE A 84 10.51 -2.56 6.25
CA PHE A 84 10.16 -3.42 5.14
C PHE A 84 9.49 -4.68 5.64
N GLU A 85 8.42 -5.08 4.96
CA GLU A 85 7.64 -6.23 5.33
C GLU A 85 8.20 -7.48 4.67
N LYS A 86 8.65 -8.43 5.46
CA LYS A 86 9.25 -9.67 5.00
C LYS A 86 8.19 -10.77 5.03
N ILE A 87 8.01 -11.46 3.93
CA ILE A 87 7.18 -12.67 3.88
C ILE A 87 8.14 -13.86 3.86
N HIS A 88 8.20 -14.59 4.96
CA HIS A 88 9.15 -15.67 5.14
C HIS A 88 8.81 -16.91 4.29
N LYS A 89 9.82 -17.77 4.11
CA LYS A 89 9.66 -19.10 3.53
C LYS A 89 8.52 -19.85 4.23
N MET A 90 7.71 -20.55 3.45
CA MET A 90 6.63 -21.43 3.92
C MET A 90 6.79 -22.80 3.29
N ASP A 91 6.53 -23.86 4.06
CA ASP A 91 6.71 -25.21 3.54
C ASP A 91 5.59 -25.60 2.57
N GLU A 92 4.34 -25.64 2.99
CA GLU A 92 3.19 -25.98 2.13
C GLU A 92 2.05 -24.96 2.20
N GLY A 93 1.94 -24.20 3.31
CA GLY A 93 0.88 -23.25 3.58
C GLY A 93 1.06 -21.89 2.90
N SER A 94 0.30 -20.94 3.38
CA SER A 94 0.32 -19.54 2.93
C SER A 94 0.00 -18.62 4.09
N ALA A 95 0.19 -17.31 3.90
CA ALA A 95 -0.30 -16.28 4.78
C ALA A 95 -1.24 -15.33 4.03
N SER A 96 -2.07 -14.61 4.76
CA SER A 96 -3.06 -13.71 4.19
C SER A 96 -3.19 -12.40 4.95
N ARG A 97 -3.66 -11.37 4.22
CA ARG A 97 -4.03 -10.08 4.77
C ARG A 97 -5.31 -9.58 4.16
N THR A 98 -6.18 -9.04 5.00
CA THR A 98 -7.35 -8.26 4.57
C THR A 98 -7.24 -6.85 5.13
N ILE A 99 -7.43 -5.85 4.27
CA ILE A 99 -7.43 -4.45 4.64
C ILE A 99 -8.75 -3.83 4.23
N SER A 100 -9.45 -3.22 5.18
CA SER A 100 -10.69 -2.48 4.96
C SER A 100 -10.48 -1.02 5.32
N VAL A 101 -10.83 -0.12 4.41
CA VAL A 101 -10.63 1.32 4.61
C VAL A 101 -11.92 2.06 4.29
N GLN A 102 -12.29 3.00 5.15
CA GLN A 102 -13.36 3.96 4.89
C GLN A 102 -12.80 5.38 5.02
N VAL A 103 -13.07 6.20 4.01
CA VAL A 103 -12.69 7.62 3.98
C VAL A 103 -13.96 8.42 3.78
N ASP A 104 -14.38 9.15 4.81
CA ASP A 104 -15.60 9.94 4.82
C ASP A 104 -15.45 11.24 3.98
N PRO A 105 -16.51 12.03 3.76
CA PRO A 105 -16.42 13.28 3.02
C PRO A 105 -15.38 14.25 3.62
N HIS A 106 -14.66 14.97 2.76
CA HIS A 106 -13.61 15.92 3.13
C HIS A 106 -12.46 15.33 3.97
N ALA A 107 -12.41 14.01 4.13
CA ALA A 107 -11.31 13.32 4.81
C ALA A 107 -10.17 13.00 3.83
N VAL A 108 -8.95 12.90 4.37
CA VAL A 108 -7.74 12.60 3.61
C VAL A 108 -7.03 11.39 4.21
N LEU A 109 -6.73 10.39 3.39
CA LEU A 109 -5.90 9.26 3.75
C LEU A 109 -4.66 9.18 2.87
N TYR A 110 -3.50 9.14 3.51
CA TYR A 110 -2.23 8.72 2.91
C TYR A 110 -1.90 7.32 3.43
N TYR A 111 -1.94 6.32 2.56
CA TYR A 111 -1.62 4.94 2.90
C TYR A 111 -0.42 4.46 2.07
N TYR A 112 0.76 4.41 2.69
CA TYR A 112 1.99 4.00 2.02
C TYR A 112 2.91 3.20 2.94
N PRO A 113 2.54 1.92 3.21
CA PRO A 113 3.36 1.03 3.99
C PRO A 113 4.74 0.83 3.35
N GLN A 114 5.69 0.39 4.13
CA GLN A 114 7.01 0.04 3.65
C GLN A 114 6.96 -1.13 2.63
N PRO A 115 7.94 -1.21 1.72
CA PRO A 115 8.00 -2.23 0.69
C PRO A 115 7.90 -3.65 1.22
N VAL A 116 7.25 -4.51 0.44
CA VAL A 116 7.09 -5.94 0.72
C VAL A 116 8.20 -6.74 0.04
N ILE A 117 8.82 -7.66 0.79
CA ILE A 117 9.88 -8.55 0.31
C ILE A 117 9.42 -10.01 0.45
N PRO A 118 8.91 -10.64 -0.62
CA PRO A 118 8.58 -12.05 -0.60
C PRO A 118 9.86 -12.89 -0.71
N PHE A 119 10.16 -13.67 0.33
CA PHE A 119 11.32 -14.58 0.34
C PHE A 119 11.08 -15.80 -0.55
N ALA A 120 12.13 -16.51 -0.91
CA ALA A 120 12.02 -17.77 -1.62
C ALA A 120 11.03 -18.72 -0.92
N GLN A 121 10.21 -19.40 -1.71
CA GLN A 121 9.17 -20.35 -1.27
C GLN A 121 8.05 -19.73 -0.40
N SER A 122 7.94 -18.41 -0.33
CA SER A 122 6.78 -17.77 0.34
C SER A 122 5.52 -17.85 -0.50
N SER A 123 4.36 -17.79 0.17
CA SER A 123 3.04 -17.74 -0.47
C SER A 123 2.15 -16.77 0.30
N PHE A 124 1.71 -15.70 -0.36
CA PHE A 124 0.98 -14.63 0.30
C PHE A 124 -0.17 -14.11 -0.56
N THR A 125 -1.27 -13.76 0.11
CA THR A 125 -2.42 -13.11 -0.50
C THR A 125 -2.84 -11.91 0.31
N SER A 126 -2.90 -10.74 -0.33
CA SER A 126 -3.47 -9.51 0.23
C SER A 126 -4.75 -9.15 -0.50
N THR A 127 -5.75 -8.70 0.24
CA THR A 127 -6.97 -8.08 -0.31
C THR A 127 -7.21 -6.77 0.39
N MET A 128 -7.29 -5.69 -0.37
CA MET A 128 -7.57 -4.36 0.14
C MET A 128 -8.84 -3.81 -0.50
N THR A 129 -9.77 -3.37 0.33
CA THR A 129 -11.00 -2.70 -0.10
C THR A 129 -11.07 -1.32 0.52
N ILE A 130 -11.16 -0.29 -0.31
CA ILE A 130 -11.21 1.11 0.10
C ILE A 130 -12.53 1.71 -0.37
N HIS A 131 -13.27 2.33 0.54
CA HIS A 131 -14.47 3.08 0.26
C HIS A 131 -14.22 4.57 0.48
N LEU A 132 -14.27 5.35 -0.60
CA LEU A 132 -14.35 6.79 -0.59
C LEU A 132 -15.83 7.17 -0.60
N ALA A 133 -16.26 7.98 0.36
CA ALA A 133 -17.67 8.33 0.51
C ALA A 133 -18.20 9.06 -0.73
N ASP A 134 -17.45 10.04 -1.20
CA ASP A 134 -17.81 10.87 -2.36
C ASP A 134 -16.58 11.50 -3.05
N GLU A 135 -16.85 12.52 -3.85
CA GLU A 135 -15.84 13.24 -4.64
C GLU A 135 -14.94 14.16 -3.79
N THR A 136 -15.25 14.37 -2.53
CA THR A 136 -14.43 15.18 -1.60
C THR A 136 -13.47 14.36 -0.77
N SER A 137 -13.70 13.03 -0.71
CA SER A 137 -12.78 12.10 -0.05
C SER A 137 -11.45 12.01 -0.82
N ARG A 138 -10.32 12.09 -0.12
CA ARG A 138 -8.98 12.09 -0.71
C ARG A 138 -8.19 10.85 -0.31
N LEU A 139 -7.49 10.28 -1.28
CA LEU A 139 -6.65 9.09 -1.08
C LEU A 139 -5.35 9.21 -1.87
N PHE A 140 -4.24 9.02 -1.18
CA PHE A 140 -2.95 8.67 -1.76
C PHE A 140 -2.60 7.25 -1.31
N LEU A 141 -2.54 6.32 -2.24
CA LEU A 141 -2.18 4.92 -1.98
C LEU A 141 -0.87 4.60 -2.68
N LEU A 142 0.06 3.96 -1.97
CA LEU A 142 1.29 3.40 -2.53
C LEU A 142 1.49 1.98 -2.02
N GLU A 143 1.77 1.06 -2.93
CA GLU A 143 2.28 -0.28 -2.63
C GLU A 143 3.59 -0.51 -3.39
N ILE A 144 4.63 -1.01 -2.72
CA ILE A 144 5.90 -1.38 -3.34
C ILE A 144 6.17 -2.86 -3.06
N ILE A 145 6.47 -3.61 -4.11
CA ILE A 145 6.89 -5.01 -4.02
C ILE A 145 8.28 -5.19 -4.63
N SER A 146 9.13 -5.98 -3.98
CA SER A 146 10.41 -6.43 -4.53
C SER A 146 10.28 -7.81 -5.20
N CYS A 147 11.23 -8.13 -6.08
CA CYS A 147 11.37 -9.45 -6.69
C CYS A 147 11.73 -10.56 -5.69
N GLY A 148 12.05 -10.21 -4.46
CA GLY A 148 12.57 -11.10 -3.42
C GLY A 148 13.74 -10.46 -2.68
N ARG A 149 14.57 -11.27 -2.01
CA ARG A 149 15.80 -10.82 -1.36
C ARG A 149 16.93 -10.63 -2.38
N ASN A 150 16.83 -9.59 -3.20
CA ASN A 150 17.79 -9.35 -4.30
C ASN A 150 19.25 -9.33 -3.83
N ALA A 151 19.55 -8.85 -2.62
CA ALA A 151 20.90 -8.88 -2.03
C ALA A 151 21.40 -10.30 -1.71
N HIS A 152 20.54 -11.29 -1.71
CA HIS A 152 20.83 -12.71 -1.51
C HIS A 152 20.63 -13.53 -2.80
N GLU A 153 20.56 -12.85 -3.95
CA GLU A 153 20.31 -13.46 -5.27
C GLU A 153 18.98 -14.21 -5.39
N GLU A 154 18.04 -13.93 -4.48
CA GLU A 154 16.68 -14.46 -4.55
C GLU A 154 15.80 -13.53 -5.39
N ARG A 155 15.60 -13.86 -6.66
CA ARG A 155 14.74 -13.13 -7.58
C ARG A 155 13.60 -14.03 -8.04
N PHE A 156 12.35 -13.62 -7.76
CA PHE A 156 11.15 -14.35 -8.18
C PHE A 156 11.14 -15.84 -7.78
N GLN A 157 11.66 -16.15 -6.59
CA GLN A 157 11.71 -17.52 -6.07
C GLN A 157 10.58 -17.84 -5.08
N TYR A 158 9.67 -16.88 -4.84
CA TYR A 158 8.46 -17.14 -4.07
C TYR A 158 7.47 -17.99 -4.88
N ARG A 159 6.68 -18.81 -4.19
CA ARG A 159 5.68 -19.67 -4.85
C ARG A 159 4.52 -18.85 -5.41
N ARG A 160 4.04 -17.89 -4.61
CA ARG A 160 2.89 -17.06 -5.00
C ARG A 160 2.92 -15.73 -4.27
N PHE A 161 2.65 -14.67 -5.00
CA PHE A 161 2.30 -13.37 -4.44
C PHE A 161 1.03 -12.85 -5.13
N ALA A 162 -0.02 -12.58 -4.35
CA ALA A 162 -1.24 -11.98 -4.88
C ALA A 162 -1.62 -10.76 -4.06
N SER A 163 -1.87 -9.65 -4.74
CA SER A 163 -2.45 -8.43 -4.17
C SER A 163 -3.66 -8.01 -5.00
N LYS A 164 -4.79 -7.86 -4.33
CA LYS A 164 -6.02 -7.35 -4.93
C LYS A 164 -6.41 -6.07 -4.23
N VAL A 165 -6.42 -4.97 -4.96
CA VAL A 165 -6.89 -3.67 -4.49
C VAL A 165 -8.19 -3.30 -5.21
N GLN A 166 -9.21 -2.90 -4.47
CA GLN A 166 -10.47 -2.39 -4.99
C GLN A 166 -10.79 -1.07 -4.29
N ILE A 167 -11.03 -0.03 -5.08
CA ILE A 167 -11.40 1.29 -4.58
C ILE A 167 -12.78 1.64 -5.12
N PHE A 168 -13.68 1.95 -4.22
CA PHE A 168 -15.05 2.38 -4.52
C PHE A 168 -15.21 3.86 -4.17
N ARG A 169 -16.01 4.57 -4.96
CA ARG A 169 -16.55 5.88 -4.61
C ARG A 169 -18.06 5.75 -4.53
N GLY A 170 -18.60 5.91 -3.31
CA GLY A 170 -19.93 5.46 -3.03
C GLY A 170 -20.08 3.95 -3.34
N GLN A 171 -20.96 3.61 -4.25
CA GLN A 171 -21.16 2.21 -4.69
C GLN A 171 -20.41 1.86 -5.99
N LYS A 172 -19.77 2.83 -6.65
CA LYS A 172 -19.11 2.63 -7.94
C LYS A 172 -17.67 2.18 -7.73
N LEU A 173 -17.28 1.04 -8.31
CA LEU A 173 -15.89 0.62 -8.42
C LEU A 173 -15.15 1.57 -9.38
N ILE A 174 -14.16 2.33 -8.88
CA ILE A 174 -13.39 3.31 -9.65
C ILE A 174 -11.99 2.83 -10.01
N TYR A 175 -11.43 1.88 -9.21
CA TYR A 175 -10.12 1.29 -9.47
C TYR A 175 -10.08 -0.16 -9.01
N ARG A 176 -9.40 -0.98 -9.80
CA ARG A 176 -9.04 -2.35 -9.42
C ARG A 176 -7.65 -2.67 -9.92
N ASP A 177 -6.76 -3.05 -9.01
CA ASP A 177 -5.55 -3.81 -9.33
C ASP A 177 -5.75 -5.26 -8.87
N ASN A 178 -5.30 -6.21 -9.68
CA ASN A 178 -5.41 -7.63 -9.38
C ASN A 178 -4.11 -8.32 -9.81
N THR A 179 -3.06 -8.05 -9.07
CA THR A 179 -1.75 -8.66 -9.25
C THR A 179 -1.78 -10.09 -8.72
N CYS A 180 -1.33 -11.04 -9.53
CA CYS A 180 -1.09 -12.42 -9.10
C CYS A 180 0.14 -12.97 -9.82
N TYR A 181 1.23 -13.12 -9.08
CA TYR A 181 2.49 -13.63 -9.58
C TYR A 181 2.69 -15.08 -9.15
N LEU A 182 2.96 -15.94 -10.13
CA LEU A 182 3.30 -17.36 -10.00
C LEU A 182 4.61 -17.57 -10.77
N PRO A 183 5.77 -17.29 -10.19
CA PRO A 183 7.04 -17.28 -10.93
C PRO A 183 7.36 -18.57 -11.64
N ASP A 184 6.98 -19.72 -11.09
CA ASP A 184 7.18 -21.03 -11.74
C ASP A 184 6.37 -21.17 -13.05
N GLN A 185 5.34 -20.32 -13.27
CA GLN A 185 4.44 -20.39 -14.42
C GLN A 185 4.51 -19.13 -15.30
N MET A 186 5.22 -18.10 -14.85
CA MET A 186 5.24 -16.79 -15.49
C MET A 186 6.69 -16.35 -15.75
N PRO A 187 7.00 -15.82 -16.95
CA PRO A 187 8.34 -15.30 -17.25
C PRO A 187 8.53 -13.92 -16.59
N MET A 188 8.75 -13.89 -15.26
CA MET A 188 8.76 -12.67 -14.44
C MET A 188 9.74 -11.60 -14.92
N GLU A 189 10.82 -11.98 -15.60
CA GLU A 189 11.81 -11.05 -16.17
C GLU A 189 11.54 -10.70 -17.64
N GLY A 190 10.48 -11.28 -18.24
CA GLY A 190 10.13 -11.08 -19.65
C GLY A 190 9.44 -9.74 -19.93
N ILE A 191 9.16 -9.52 -21.21
CA ILE A 191 8.45 -8.34 -21.73
C ILE A 191 7.06 -8.24 -21.09
N GLY A 192 6.70 -7.03 -20.63
CA GLY A 192 5.42 -6.75 -19.99
C GLY A 192 5.34 -7.21 -18.53
N MET A 193 6.46 -7.74 -18.00
CA MET A 193 6.59 -8.09 -16.57
C MET A 193 7.57 -7.13 -15.89
N TYR A 194 8.65 -7.61 -15.31
CA TYR A 194 9.64 -6.75 -14.64
C TYR A 194 10.78 -6.27 -15.55
N GLU A 195 11.00 -6.88 -16.71
CA GLU A 195 11.99 -6.47 -17.72
C GLU A 195 13.40 -6.20 -17.17
N GLY A 196 13.82 -7.01 -16.20
CA GLY A 196 15.10 -6.86 -15.51
C GLY A 196 15.07 -5.99 -14.26
N TYR A 197 14.03 -5.20 -14.03
CA TYR A 197 13.85 -4.46 -12.78
C TYR A 197 13.59 -5.39 -11.61
N THR A 198 13.82 -4.90 -10.40
CA THR A 198 13.71 -5.69 -9.18
C THR A 198 12.59 -5.25 -8.24
N HIS A 199 12.06 -4.07 -8.47
CA HIS A 199 11.01 -3.48 -7.65
C HIS A 199 9.95 -2.84 -8.52
N MET A 200 8.70 -2.90 -8.07
CA MET A 200 7.57 -2.24 -8.69
C MET A 200 6.79 -1.47 -7.63
N ALA A 201 6.42 -0.26 -7.95
CA ALA A 201 5.49 0.57 -7.19
C ALA A 201 4.20 0.76 -7.96
N ASN A 202 3.07 0.61 -7.28
CA ASN A 202 1.74 0.99 -7.76
C ASN A 202 1.21 2.12 -6.90
N LEU A 203 0.76 3.20 -7.54
CA LEU A 203 0.12 4.30 -6.86
C LEU A 203 -1.29 4.52 -7.41
N PHE A 204 -2.18 4.89 -6.51
CA PHE A 204 -3.47 5.48 -6.83
C PHE A 204 -3.58 6.83 -6.14
N LEU A 205 -3.99 7.85 -6.88
CA LEU A 205 -4.26 9.19 -6.36
C LEU A 205 -5.70 9.56 -6.69
N SER A 206 -6.48 9.91 -5.68
CA SER A 206 -7.83 10.41 -5.94
C SER A 206 -7.78 11.73 -6.69
N ARG A 207 -8.80 11.96 -7.49
CA ARG A 207 -8.91 13.14 -8.36
C ARG A 207 -8.75 14.46 -7.58
N THR A 208 -8.20 15.45 -8.25
CA THR A 208 -8.18 16.85 -7.83
C THR A 208 -8.84 17.70 -8.92
N GLU A 209 -9.07 18.97 -8.63
CA GLU A 209 -9.54 19.93 -9.66
C GLU A 209 -8.46 20.15 -10.75
N TYR A 210 -7.20 19.84 -10.44
CA TYR A 210 -6.02 20.03 -11.29
C TYR A 210 -5.47 18.71 -11.83
N ALA A 211 -6.34 17.73 -12.16
CA ALA A 211 -5.93 16.39 -12.54
C ALA A 211 -4.95 16.36 -13.74
N ASP A 212 -5.15 17.20 -14.74
CA ASP A 212 -4.25 17.30 -15.91
C ASP A 212 -2.89 17.88 -15.54
N THR A 213 -2.85 18.90 -14.68
CA THR A 213 -1.60 19.47 -14.17
C THR A 213 -0.85 18.42 -13.36
N LEU A 214 -1.54 17.74 -12.46
CA LEU A 214 -0.96 16.67 -11.64
C LEU A 214 -0.39 15.56 -12.52
N LEU A 215 -1.12 15.12 -13.55
CA LEU A 215 -0.66 14.10 -14.49
C LEU A 215 0.63 14.51 -15.20
N ASN A 216 0.70 15.76 -15.67
CA ASN A 216 1.86 16.27 -16.38
C ASN A 216 3.08 16.37 -15.45
N GLU A 217 2.92 16.91 -14.22
CA GLU A 217 4.01 16.96 -13.25
C GLU A 217 4.50 15.57 -12.85
N ILE A 218 3.59 14.58 -12.70
CA ILE A 218 3.99 13.19 -12.44
C ILE A 218 4.81 12.64 -13.61
N ARG A 219 4.40 12.87 -14.85
CA ARG A 219 5.14 12.41 -16.02
C ARG A 219 6.54 13.05 -16.11
N GLU A 220 6.64 14.36 -15.83
CA GLU A 220 7.94 15.03 -15.76
C GLU A 220 8.86 14.43 -14.69
N ILE A 221 8.31 14.06 -13.51
CA ILE A 221 9.07 13.37 -12.46
C ILE A 221 9.58 12.00 -12.95
N LEU A 222 8.72 11.24 -13.68
CA LEU A 222 9.08 9.92 -14.18
C LEU A 222 10.10 10.01 -15.31
N ASP A 223 9.86 10.85 -16.30
CA ASP A 223 10.72 11.01 -17.49
C ASP A 223 12.09 11.62 -17.15
N GLY A 224 12.14 12.43 -16.10
CA GLY A 224 13.37 13.08 -15.62
C GLY A 224 14.32 12.17 -14.85
N ASP A 225 13.98 10.91 -14.59
CA ASP A 225 14.75 10.02 -13.74
C ASP A 225 15.17 8.73 -14.45
N PRO A 226 16.43 8.61 -14.93
CA PRO A 226 16.89 7.47 -15.73
C PRO A 226 17.05 6.16 -14.92
N GLU A 227 16.90 6.17 -13.59
CA GLU A 227 17.00 4.98 -12.75
C GLU A 227 15.67 4.23 -12.60
N ILE A 228 14.60 4.77 -13.16
CA ILE A 228 13.26 4.19 -13.11
C ILE A 228 12.65 4.12 -14.51
N ASP A 229 11.66 3.27 -14.64
CA ASP A 229 10.74 3.25 -15.78
C ASP A 229 9.32 3.25 -15.25
N GLY A 230 8.43 4.01 -15.87
CA GLY A 230 7.07 4.11 -15.34
C GLY A 230 6.14 4.92 -16.21
N GLY A 231 4.88 4.86 -15.85
CA GLY A 231 3.85 5.61 -16.52
C GLY A 231 2.72 6.04 -15.59
N ALA A 232 2.08 7.13 -15.96
CA ALA A 232 0.92 7.68 -15.28
C ALA A 232 -0.23 7.88 -16.26
N THR A 233 -1.45 7.57 -15.80
CA THR A 233 -2.66 7.73 -16.59
C THR A 233 -3.82 8.22 -15.75
N THR A 234 -4.72 8.97 -16.39
CA THR A 234 -5.99 9.35 -15.80
C THR A 234 -7.01 8.23 -16.01
N LEU A 235 -7.71 7.87 -14.94
CA LEU A 235 -8.81 6.94 -14.97
C LEU A 235 -10.12 7.63 -15.36
N SER A 236 -11.15 6.86 -15.69
CA SER A 236 -12.44 7.38 -16.18
C SER A 236 -13.14 8.36 -15.23
N GLY A 237 -12.78 8.36 -13.95
CA GLY A 237 -13.33 9.26 -12.92
C GLY A 237 -12.47 10.50 -12.64
N GLY A 238 -11.36 10.71 -13.37
CA GLY A 238 -10.40 11.78 -13.10
C GLY A 238 -9.36 11.44 -12.03
N ASP A 239 -9.44 10.25 -11.43
CA ASP A 239 -8.40 9.71 -10.55
C ASP A 239 -7.16 9.32 -11.38
N LEU A 240 -6.00 9.19 -10.75
CA LEU A 240 -4.77 8.79 -11.43
C LEU A 240 -4.25 7.45 -10.93
N ALA A 241 -3.72 6.67 -11.85
CA ALA A 241 -2.95 5.48 -11.57
C ALA A 241 -1.53 5.65 -12.10
N VAL A 242 -0.54 5.26 -11.29
CA VAL A 242 0.88 5.31 -11.63
C VAL A 242 1.52 3.97 -11.35
N ARG A 243 2.34 3.48 -12.28
CA ARG A 243 3.16 2.29 -12.08
C ARG A 243 4.60 2.62 -12.39
N ILE A 244 5.50 2.20 -11.49
CA ILE A 244 6.92 2.54 -11.59
C ILE A 244 7.75 1.29 -11.33
N PHE A 245 8.73 1.03 -12.16
CA PHE A 245 9.75 0.02 -11.97
C PHE A 245 11.10 0.65 -11.62
N GLY A 246 11.91 -0.07 -10.86
CA GLY A 246 13.25 0.36 -10.49
C GLY A 246 14.07 -0.76 -9.88
N HIS A 247 15.34 -0.49 -9.62
CA HIS A 247 16.26 -1.49 -9.06
C HIS A 247 16.39 -1.42 -7.53
N ARG A 248 15.79 -0.40 -6.89
CA ARG A 248 15.89 -0.16 -5.44
C ARG A 248 14.56 0.38 -4.88
N ALA A 249 14.11 -0.22 -3.78
CA ALA A 249 12.92 0.24 -3.09
C ALA A 249 13.01 1.72 -2.67
N GLN A 250 14.17 2.14 -2.15
CA GLN A 250 14.40 3.53 -1.74
C GLN A 250 14.20 4.53 -2.88
N LYS A 251 14.62 4.16 -4.10
CA LYS A 251 14.42 5.01 -5.28
C LYS A 251 12.95 5.20 -5.57
N LEU A 252 12.17 4.11 -5.55
CA LEU A 252 10.72 4.17 -5.74
C LEU A 252 10.02 4.97 -4.63
N GLN A 253 10.47 4.82 -3.37
CA GLN A 253 9.95 5.62 -2.25
C GLN A 253 10.25 7.11 -2.45
N GLN A 254 11.45 7.47 -2.86
CA GLN A 254 11.83 8.87 -3.15
C GLN A 254 11.00 9.46 -4.30
N THR A 255 10.77 8.68 -5.36
CA THR A 255 9.91 9.10 -6.47
C THR A 255 8.46 9.27 -6.01
N ALA A 256 7.94 8.33 -5.24
CA ALA A 256 6.59 8.43 -4.68
C ALA A 256 6.43 9.64 -3.74
N GLU A 257 7.45 9.98 -2.96
CA GLU A 257 7.43 11.18 -2.10
C GLU A 257 7.40 12.49 -2.90
N LYS A 258 8.12 12.55 -4.04
CA LYS A 258 8.00 13.69 -4.96
C LYS A 258 6.57 13.80 -5.51
N ILE A 259 5.99 12.68 -5.94
CA ILE A 259 4.60 12.62 -6.43
C ILE A 259 3.62 13.05 -5.34
N LYS A 260 3.80 12.56 -4.10
CA LYS A 260 2.99 12.94 -2.94
C LYS A 260 3.06 14.45 -2.68
N THR A 261 4.27 15.04 -2.73
CA THR A 261 4.48 16.47 -2.53
C THR A 261 3.72 17.32 -3.58
N VAL A 262 3.72 16.88 -4.83
CA VAL A 262 2.96 17.53 -5.90
C VAL A 262 1.46 17.39 -5.65
N TYR A 263 1.02 16.18 -5.31
CA TYR A 263 -0.39 15.91 -4.98
C TYR A 263 -0.90 16.78 -3.82
N GLU A 264 -0.14 16.89 -2.74
CA GLU A 264 -0.48 17.72 -1.57
C GLU A 264 -0.61 19.22 -1.90
N LYS A 265 0.15 19.73 -2.85
CA LYS A 265 0.07 21.13 -3.30
C LYS A 265 -1.19 21.43 -4.14
N LEU A 266 -1.78 20.39 -4.74
CA LEU A 266 -2.92 20.49 -5.64
C LEU A 266 -4.23 19.98 -5.00
N LEU A 267 -4.21 19.64 -3.71
CA LEU A 267 -5.40 19.35 -2.90
C LEU A 267 -6.05 20.62 -2.41
#